data_945254b1b4fe2cebe046589190d8a342
#
_entry.id   945254b1b4fe2cebe046589190d8a342
#
_cell.length_a   1.000
_cell.length_b   1.000
_cell.length_c   1.000
_cell.angle_alpha   90.00
_cell.angle_beta   90.00
_cell.angle_gamma   90.00
#
_symmetry.space_group_name_H-M   'P 1'
#
loop_
_entity.id
_entity.type
_entity.pdbx_description
1 polymer ?
#
loop_
_entity_poly.entity_id
_entity_poly.type
_entity_poly.pdbx_seq_one_letter_code
_entity_poly.pdbx_strand_id
1 'polypeptide(L)'
;MEAEDQYLITPKQMQEMVNVLMQRPGDILQIEACRRFLALDRWKKSGQPVRVHGQLDAGVMPGTIAHNRREIEESLFQSSKRTARLIAPLTAIEPFYSHADKMKVLAIGPRTEMELLHLYAAGFLPQHVSAVDLISSSPLIDTGDMHNLPYPERSFHLVVSGWAIAYSNRPERVMHEMIRVCKNQAFIALGVTYEPPSPPGAPTRSSREDIVGNNFARAADLAALIGDNLDKVIMQHEPYDEKSSGPVMIIARIK
;
A
#
# COMPACT_ATOMS: atom_id res chain seq x y z
N MET A 1 34.79 13.82 -24.94
CA MET A 1 33.57 13.09 -24.53
C MET A 1 33.62 13.08 -23.02
N GLU A 2 32.80 13.92 -22.43
CA GLU A 2 32.76 14.05 -20.96
C GLU A 2 32.21 12.77 -20.34
N ALA A 3 32.57 12.47 -19.10
CA ALA A 3 32.20 11.24 -18.39
C ALA A 3 30.67 11.01 -18.31
N GLU A 4 29.85 12.05 -18.47
CA GLU A 4 28.39 11.96 -18.47
C GLU A 4 27.82 11.23 -19.69
N ASP A 5 28.47 11.30 -20.85
CA ASP A 5 28.00 10.62 -22.09
C ASP A 5 28.14 9.10 -22.02
N GLN A 6 28.96 8.57 -21.12
CA GLN A 6 29.23 7.15 -21.00
C GLN A 6 28.02 6.32 -20.53
N TYR A 7 27.05 6.97 -19.88
CA TYR A 7 25.85 6.32 -19.33
C TYR A 7 24.56 6.66 -20.08
N LEU A 8 24.65 7.48 -21.12
CA LEU A 8 23.49 7.83 -21.92
C LEU A 8 23.05 6.65 -22.81
N ILE A 9 21.74 6.37 -22.78
CA ILE A 9 21.13 5.37 -23.67
C ILE A 9 21.03 5.95 -25.07
N THR A 10 21.66 5.33 -26.03
CA THR A 10 21.58 5.75 -27.45
C THR A 10 20.18 5.47 -28.03
N PRO A 11 19.75 6.19 -29.08
CA PRO A 11 18.49 5.91 -29.77
C PRO A 11 18.35 4.46 -30.24
N LYS A 12 19.45 3.85 -30.69
CA LYS A 12 19.49 2.44 -31.10
C LYS A 12 19.21 1.51 -29.92
N GLN A 13 19.89 1.73 -28.78
CA GLN A 13 19.64 0.95 -27.55
C GLN A 13 18.22 1.12 -27.05
N MET A 14 17.67 2.35 -27.10
CA MET A 14 16.27 2.59 -26.74
C MET A 14 15.31 1.76 -27.62
N GLN A 15 15.53 1.73 -28.92
CA GLN A 15 14.69 0.91 -29.82
C GLN A 15 14.81 -0.59 -29.52
N GLU A 16 16.02 -1.07 -29.24
CA GLU A 16 16.26 -2.47 -28.86
C GLU A 16 15.54 -2.80 -27.53
N MET A 17 15.61 -1.92 -26.53
CA MET A 17 14.89 -2.08 -25.26
C MET A 17 13.37 -2.15 -25.46
N VAL A 18 12.80 -1.28 -26.33
CA VAL A 18 11.37 -1.34 -26.67
C VAL A 18 11.02 -2.69 -27.29
N ASN A 19 11.83 -3.21 -28.20
CA ASN A 19 11.59 -4.52 -28.82
C ASN A 19 11.61 -5.65 -27.79
N VAL A 20 12.52 -5.62 -26.83
CA VAL A 20 12.56 -6.59 -25.71
C VAL A 20 11.29 -6.48 -24.85
N LEU A 21 10.89 -5.27 -24.46
CA LEU A 21 9.68 -5.05 -23.68
C LEU A 21 8.41 -5.51 -24.40
N MET A 22 8.36 -5.40 -25.74
CA MET A 22 7.21 -5.89 -26.53
C MET A 22 7.08 -7.42 -26.51
N GLN A 23 8.17 -8.16 -26.26
CA GLN A 23 8.12 -9.61 -26.09
C GLN A 23 7.56 -10.00 -24.70
N ARG A 24 7.78 -9.16 -23.69
CA ARG A 24 7.34 -9.37 -22.31
C ARG A 24 6.71 -8.08 -21.74
N PRO A 25 5.52 -7.69 -22.18
CA PRO A 25 4.93 -6.37 -21.85
C PRO A 25 4.75 -6.14 -20.33
N GLY A 26 4.61 -7.22 -19.55
CA GLY A 26 4.50 -7.14 -18.10
C GLY A 26 5.77 -6.58 -17.43
N ASP A 27 6.93 -6.76 -18.04
CA ASP A 27 8.22 -6.29 -17.49
C ASP A 27 8.28 -4.75 -17.42
N ILE A 28 7.47 -4.04 -18.21
CA ILE A 28 7.35 -2.57 -18.15
C ILE A 28 6.89 -2.08 -16.76
N LEU A 29 6.17 -2.93 -16.02
CA LEU A 29 5.72 -2.62 -14.66
C LEU A 29 6.87 -2.59 -13.64
N GLN A 30 8.05 -3.12 -13.96
CA GLN A 30 9.26 -2.97 -13.13
C GLN A 30 9.76 -1.52 -13.09
N ILE A 31 9.39 -0.71 -14.10
CA ILE A 31 9.80 0.68 -14.24
C ILE A 31 8.77 1.58 -13.55
N GLU A 32 9.18 2.28 -12.48
CA GLU A 32 8.27 3.16 -11.71
C GLU A 32 7.59 4.23 -12.58
N ALA A 33 8.33 4.85 -13.49
CA ALA A 33 7.79 5.87 -14.40
C ALA A 33 6.66 5.31 -15.27
N CYS A 34 6.76 4.06 -15.70
CA CYS A 34 5.72 3.40 -16.51
C CYS A 34 4.49 3.08 -15.66
N ARG A 35 4.66 2.61 -14.42
CA ARG A 35 3.51 2.41 -13.50
C ARG A 35 2.76 3.72 -13.27
N ARG A 36 3.48 4.80 -13.01
CA ARG A 36 2.90 6.13 -12.80
C ARG A 36 2.17 6.63 -14.05
N PHE A 37 2.78 6.49 -15.22
CA PHE A 37 2.14 6.83 -16.48
C PHE A 37 0.82 6.06 -16.67
N LEU A 38 0.82 4.75 -16.44
CA LEU A 38 -0.37 3.91 -16.58
C LEU A 38 -1.48 4.31 -15.59
N ALA A 39 -1.13 4.56 -14.33
CA ALA A 39 -2.11 5.00 -13.33
C ALA A 39 -2.74 6.35 -13.70
N LEU A 40 -1.92 7.31 -14.14
CA LEU A 40 -2.37 8.62 -14.60
C LEU A 40 -3.23 8.55 -15.86
N ASP A 41 -2.82 7.77 -16.85
CA ASP A 41 -3.54 7.60 -18.11
C ASP A 41 -4.93 6.99 -17.86
N ARG A 42 -5.00 5.94 -17.04
CA ARG A 42 -6.26 5.31 -16.65
C ARG A 42 -7.16 6.26 -15.85
N TRP A 43 -6.59 7.00 -14.89
CA TRP A 43 -7.34 7.99 -14.12
C TRP A 43 -7.94 9.08 -15.01
N LYS A 44 -7.14 9.61 -15.95
CA LYS A 44 -7.62 10.61 -16.92
C LYS A 44 -8.71 10.08 -17.85
N LYS A 45 -8.56 8.85 -18.31
CA LYS A 45 -9.52 8.20 -19.26
C LYS A 45 -10.79 7.70 -18.58
N SER A 46 -10.71 7.37 -17.30
CA SER A 46 -11.86 6.79 -16.59
C SER A 46 -13.03 7.77 -16.53
N GLY A 47 -12.77 9.08 -16.51
CA GLY A 47 -13.82 10.10 -16.33
C GLY A 47 -14.71 9.82 -15.12
N GLN A 48 -14.31 8.85 -14.28
CA GLN A 48 -15.16 8.29 -13.24
C GLN A 48 -15.22 9.21 -12.05
N PRO A 49 -16.41 9.55 -11.56
CA PRO A 49 -16.51 10.26 -10.30
C PRO A 49 -15.92 9.40 -9.19
N VAL A 50 -15.28 10.05 -8.23
CA VAL A 50 -14.82 9.37 -7.01
C VAL A 50 -16.05 8.78 -6.31
N ARG A 51 -16.08 7.45 -6.23
CA ARG A 51 -17.09 6.71 -5.48
C ARG A 51 -16.73 6.71 -4.00
N VAL A 52 -17.70 6.84 -3.14
CA VAL A 52 -17.55 6.81 -1.68
C VAL A 52 -18.39 5.68 -1.13
N HIS A 53 -17.87 4.92 -0.19
CA HIS A 53 -18.63 3.88 0.50
C HIS A 53 -19.81 4.49 1.28
N GLY A 54 -21.01 3.94 1.07
CA GLY A 54 -22.25 4.56 1.58
C GLY A 54 -22.49 4.37 3.07
N GLN A 55 -21.88 3.37 3.69
CA GLN A 55 -22.03 3.07 5.12
C GLN A 55 -20.67 3.06 5.80
N LEU A 56 -20.40 4.07 6.60
CA LEU A 56 -19.16 4.16 7.36
C LEU A 56 -19.37 3.59 8.76
N ASP A 57 -18.44 2.77 9.19
CA ASP A 57 -18.33 2.33 10.57
C ASP A 57 -17.94 3.50 11.48
N ALA A 58 -18.40 3.48 12.73
CA ALA A 58 -18.01 4.49 13.74
C ALA A 58 -16.49 4.50 14.03
N GLY A 59 -15.75 3.49 13.56
CA GLY A 59 -14.29 3.42 13.61
C GLY A 59 -13.57 4.27 12.59
N VAL A 60 -14.24 4.77 11.56
CA VAL A 60 -13.65 5.69 10.57
C VAL A 60 -13.46 7.06 11.20
N MET A 61 -12.24 7.56 11.24
CA MET A 61 -11.96 8.88 11.78
C MET A 61 -12.64 9.99 10.98
N PRO A 62 -13.20 11.02 11.63
CA PRO A 62 -13.71 12.20 10.95
C PRO A 62 -12.65 12.81 10.02
N GLY A 63 -13.08 13.34 8.87
CA GLY A 63 -12.17 13.96 7.90
C GLY A 63 -11.45 12.99 6.95
N THR A 64 -11.41 11.68 7.22
CA THR A 64 -10.68 10.69 6.40
C THR A 64 -11.07 10.75 4.92
N ILE A 65 -12.36 10.85 4.61
CA ILE A 65 -12.84 10.92 3.21
C ILE A 65 -12.36 12.19 2.52
N ALA A 66 -12.46 13.36 3.20
CA ALA A 66 -12.02 14.63 2.63
C ALA A 66 -10.49 14.64 2.40
N HIS A 67 -9.73 14.11 3.36
CA HIS A 67 -8.29 13.91 3.23
C HIS A 67 -7.95 13.01 2.03
N ASN A 68 -8.53 11.81 1.98
CA ASN A 68 -8.26 10.87 0.90
C ASN A 68 -8.62 11.43 -0.47
N ARG A 69 -9.69 12.21 -0.58
CA ARG A 69 -10.09 12.86 -1.85
C ARG A 69 -9.02 13.86 -2.33
N ARG A 70 -8.46 14.68 -1.46
CA ARG A 70 -7.36 15.60 -1.79
C ARG A 70 -6.11 14.82 -2.23
N GLU A 71 -5.76 13.80 -1.48
CA GLU A 71 -4.57 13.00 -1.70
C GLU A 71 -4.62 12.12 -2.96
N ILE A 72 -5.79 11.79 -3.52
CA ILE A 72 -5.89 11.05 -4.78
C ILE A 72 -5.17 11.81 -5.89
N GLU A 73 -5.47 13.08 -6.07
CA GLU A 73 -4.87 13.89 -7.13
C GLU A 73 -3.37 14.08 -6.89
N GLU A 74 -2.97 14.43 -5.66
CA GLU A 74 -1.57 14.62 -5.32
C GLU A 74 -0.74 13.34 -5.47
N SER A 75 -1.25 12.20 -5.02
CA SER A 75 -0.53 10.91 -5.05
C SER A 75 -0.31 10.36 -6.46
N LEU A 76 -1.16 10.72 -7.42
CA LEU A 76 -0.97 10.33 -8.82
C LEU A 76 0.18 11.08 -9.49
N PHE A 77 0.50 12.28 -9.03
CA PHE A 77 1.60 13.10 -9.55
C PHE A 77 2.93 12.90 -8.81
N GLN A 78 2.88 12.40 -7.58
CA GLN A 78 4.06 12.15 -6.77
C GLN A 78 4.44 10.66 -6.78
N SER A 79 5.76 10.38 -6.75
CA SER A 79 6.27 9.03 -6.57
C SER A 79 5.86 8.51 -5.19
N SER A 80 4.96 7.52 -5.15
CA SER A 80 4.57 6.87 -3.91
C SER A 80 5.62 5.85 -3.46
N LYS A 81 6.71 6.34 -2.86
CA LYS A 81 7.74 5.45 -2.29
C LYS A 81 7.23 4.64 -1.09
N ARG A 82 6.11 5.03 -0.47
CA ARG A 82 5.55 4.36 0.71
C ARG A 82 5.18 2.92 0.40
N THR A 83 4.29 2.72 -0.56
CA THR A 83 3.81 1.40 -0.97
C THR A 83 4.94 0.52 -1.48
N ALA A 84 5.88 1.09 -2.26
CA ALA A 84 7.04 0.35 -2.73
C ALA A 84 7.87 -0.23 -1.59
N ARG A 85 8.06 0.53 -0.49
CA ARG A 85 8.81 0.05 0.69
C ARG A 85 8.15 -1.14 1.37
N LEU A 86 6.82 -1.24 1.33
CA LEU A 86 6.09 -2.34 1.95
C LEU A 86 6.01 -3.57 1.02
N ILE A 87 5.91 -3.35 -0.30
CA ILE A 87 5.74 -4.43 -1.28
C ILE A 87 7.09 -4.99 -1.74
N ALA A 88 8.11 -4.15 -1.95
CA ALA A 88 9.41 -4.61 -2.44
C ALA A 88 10.03 -5.76 -1.60
N PRO A 89 10.01 -5.74 -0.26
CA PRO A 89 10.53 -6.84 0.54
C PRO A 89 9.84 -8.19 0.29
N LEU A 90 8.58 -8.18 -0.15
CA LEU A 90 7.85 -9.43 -0.45
C LEU A 90 8.56 -10.25 -1.54
N THR A 91 9.21 -9.59 -2.50
CA THR A 91 9.91 -10.26 -3.60
C THR A 91 11.13 -11.09 -3.16
N ALA A 92 11.56 -10.93 -1.91
CA ALA A 92 12.66 -11.68 -1.32
C ALA A 92 12.21 -12.68 -0.25
N ILE A 93 10.89 -12.80 -0.02
CA ILE A 93 10.33 -13.65 1.04
C ILE A 93 9.61 -14.84 0.40
N GLU A 94 9.94 -16.07 0.85
CA GLU A 94 9.09 -17.21 0.53
C GLU A 94 7.78 -17.16 1.31
N PRO A 95 6.65 -17.52 0.68
CA PRO A 95 6.52 -18.16 -0.64
C PRO A 95 6.34 -17.19 -1.82
N PHE A 96 6.42 -15.86 -1.61
CA PHE A 96 6.13 -14.87 -2.66
C PHE A 96 7.18 -14.89 -3.77
N TYR A 97 8.46 -15.06 -3.41
CA TYR A 97 9.54 -15.15 -4.39
C TYR A 97 9.28 -16.23 -5.45
N SER A 98 8.82 -17.41 -5.01
CA SER A 98 8.61 -18.55 -5.91
C SER A 98 7.20 -18.67 -6.49
N HIS A 99 6.19 -18.09 -5.85
CA HIS A 99 4.79 -18.42 -6.13
C HIS A 99 3.82 -17.23 -6.09
N ALA A 100 4.31 -15.99 -6.24
CA ALA A 100 3.45 -14.80 -6.23
C ALA A 100 2.28 -14.90 -7.22
N ASP A 101 2.52 -15.50 -8.40
CA ASP A 101 1.53 -15.73 -9.45
C ASP A 101 0.33 -16.59 -9.04
N LYS A 102 0.49 -17.42 -8.00
CA LYS A 102 -0.56 -18.31 -7.47
C LYS A 102 -1.26 -17.76 -6.23
N MET A 103 -0.78 -16.64 -5.69
CA MET A 103 -1.24 -16.12 -4.42
C MET A 103 -2.33 -15.07 -4.56
N LYS A 104 -3.40 -15.22 -3.77
CA LYS A 104 -4.44 -14.20 -3.65
C LYS A 104 -4.04 -13.15 -2.63
N VAL A 105 -4.14 -11.89 -3.03
CA VAL A 105 -3.75 -10.72 -2.23
C VAL A 105 -4.92 -9.78 -2.07
N LEU A 106 -5.07 -9.21 -0.88
CA LEU A 106 -5.97 -8.10 -0.60
C LEU A 106 -5.14 -6.85 -0.27
N ALA A 107 -5.32 -5.77 -1.03
CA ALA A 107 -4.83 -4.44 -0.71
C ALA A 107 -5.93 -3.63 -0.02
N ILE A 108 -5.66 -3.13 1.19
CA ILE A 108 -6.59 -2.33 1.99
C ILE A 108 -6.10 -0.88 2.03
N GLY A 109 -6.94 0.03 1.55
CA GLY A 109 -6.66 1.46 1.49
C GLY A 109 -5.62 1.87 0.45
N PRO A 110 -5.61 1.27 -0.78
CA PRO A 110 -4.58 1.57 -1.78
C PRO A 110 -4.74 2.96 -2.40
N ARG A 111 -5.82 3.65 -2.13
CA ARG A 111 -6.17 4.99 -2.62
C ARG A 111 -6.14 5.13 -4.14
N THR A 112 -5.11 4.61 -4.82
CA THR A 112 -4.92 4.66 -6.28
C THR A 112 -4.42 3.33 -6.83
N GLU A 113 -4.45 3.16 -8.15
CA GLU A 113 -3.94 1.95 -8.80
C GLU A 113 -2.43 1.74 -8.64
N MET A 114 -1.68 2.74 -8.16
CA MET A 114 -0.22 2.61 -8.00
C MET A 114 0.16 1.44 -7.10
N GLU A 115 -0.58 1.19 -6.02
CA GLU A 115 -0.31 0.05 -5.13
C GLU A 115 -0.54 -1.29 -5.83
N LEU A 116 -1.62 -1.39 -6.61
CA LEU A 116 -1.91 -2.58 -7.39
C LEU A 116 -0.83 -2.84 -8.43
N LEU A 117 -0.39 -1.78 -9.14
CA LEU A 117 0.69 -1.89 -10.12
C LEU A 117 2.02 -2.29 -9.48
N HIS A 118 2.28 -1.91 -8.22
CA HIS A 118 3.43 -2.42 -7.47
C HIS A 118 3.30 -3.92 -7.15
N LEU A 119 2.11 -4.38 -6.78
CA LEU A 119 1.86 -5.82 -6.56
C LEU A 119 2.05 -6.61 -7.86
N TYR A 120 1.54 -6.09 -8.99
CA TYR A 120 1.76 -6.74 -10.29
C TYR A 120 3.25 -6.79 -10.66
N ALA A 121 3.99 -5.71 -10.40
CA ALA A 121 5.44 -5.68 -10.58
C ALA A 121 6.16 -6.69 -9.66
N ALA A 122 5.62 -6.98 -8.49
CA ALA A 122 6.13 -7.99 -7.57
C ALA A 122 5.75 -9.45 -7.97
N GLY A 123 5.09 -9.63 -9.12
CA GLY A 123 4.75 -10.95 -9.66
C GLY A 123 3.33 -11.45 -9.35
N PHE A 124 2.53 -10.70 -8.59
CA PHE A 124 1.14 -11.09 -8.35
C PHE A 124 0.29 -10.86 -9.60
N LEU A 125 -0.53 -11.85 -9.97
CA LEU A 125 -1.39 -11.73 -11.14
C LEU A 125 -2.59 -10.81 -10.86
N PRO A 126 -2.99 -9.95 -11.82
CA PRO A 126 -4.12 -9.03 -11.64
C PRO A 126 -5.42 -9.69 -11.16
N GLN A 127 -5.75 -10.88 -11.68
CA GLN A 127 -6.95 -11.64 -11.28
C GLN A 127 -6.87 -12.22 -9.85
N HIS A 128 -5.71 -12.18 -9.22
CA HIS A 128 -5.49 -12.63 -7.84
C HIS A 128 -5.36 -11.48 -6.84
N VAL A 129 -5.40 -10.24 -7.32
CA VAL A 129 -5.32 -9.04 -6.47
C VAL A 129 -6.70 -8.41 -6.35
N SER A 130 -7.22 -8.37 -5.13
CA SER A 130 -8.40 -7.61 -4.75
C SER A 130 -7.98 -6.35 -4.00
N ALA A 131 -8.78 -5.30 -4.11
CA ALA A 131 -8.48 -4.04 -3.43
C ALA A 131 -9.75 -3.37 -2.92
N VAL A 132 -9.69 -2.76 -1.74
CA VAL A 132 -10.80 -2.06 -1.10
C VAL A 132 -10.34 -0.79 -0.43
N ASP A 133 -11.11 0.28 -0.62
CA ASP A 133 -10.89 1.58 0.04
C ASP A 133 -12.25 2.23 0.36
N LEU A 134 -12.28 3.18 1.29
CA LEU A 134 -13.46 4.00 1.57
C LEU A 134 -13.89 4.85 0.38
N ILE A 135 -12.92 5.21 -0.47
CA ILE A 135 -13.16 5.96 -1.69
C ILE A 135 -12.38 5.32 -2.85
N SER A 136 -12.95 5.38 -4.04
CA SER A 136 -12.28 4.84 -5.22
C SER A 136 -12.60 5.67 -6.46
N SER A 137 -11.56 5.91 -7.27
CA SER A 137 -11.65 6.45 -8.62
C SER A 137 -11.32 5.41 -9.70
N SER A 138 -11.11 4.16 -9.30
CA SER A 138 -10.72 3.06 -10.20
C SER A 138 -11.73 1.91 -10.15
N PRO A 139 -12.03 1.25 -11.27
CA PRO A 139 -12.83 0.02 -11.29
C PRO A 139 -12.09 -1.18 -10.65
N LEU A 140 -10.78 -1.09 -10.44
CA LEU A 140 -9.98 -2.15 -9.82
C LEU A 140 -9.95 -2.07 -8.29
N ILE A 141 -10.57 -1.04 -7.70
CA ILE A 141 -10.61 -0.82 -6.26
C ILE A 141 -12.08 -0.75 -5.85
N ASP A 142 -12.56 -1.73 -5.12
CA ASP A 142 -13.90 -1.76 -4.56
C ASP A 142 -14.05 -0.68 -3.49
N THR A 143 -15.27 -0.14 -3.33
CA THR A 143 -15.56 0.71 -2.18
C THR A 143 -16.02 -0.16 -1.01
N GLY A 144 -15.39 0.03 0.16
CA GLY A 144 -15.70 -0.74 1.36
C GLY A 144 -14.99 -0.19 2.59
N ASP A 145 -15.41 -0.69 3.75
CA ASP A 145 -14.85 -0.31 5.04
C ASP A 145 -13.95 -1.43 5.59
N MET A 146 -12.72 -1.09 5.98
CA MET A 146 -11.77 -2.05 6.55
C MET A 146 -12.22 -2.64 7.90
N HIS A 147 -13.20 -2.00 8.58
CA HIS A 147 -13.80 -2.52 9.82
C HIS A 147 -14.83 -3.63 9.58
N ASN A 148 -15.26 -3.81 8.33
CA ASN A 148 -16.19 -4.84 7.87
C ASN A 148 -15.90 -5.18 6.41
N LEU A 149 -14.85 -5.96 6.19
CA LEU A 149 -14.37 -6.30 4.85
C LEU A 149 -15.38 -7.15 4.08
N PRO A 150 -15.74 -6.77 2.84
CA PRO A 150 -16.76 -7.48 2.04
C PRO A 150 -16.22 -8.78 1.41
N TYR A 151 -15.35 -9.47 2.09
CA TYR A 151 -14.73 -10.71 1.60
C TYR A 151 -14.98 -11.87 2.57
N PRO A 152 -15.11 -13.11 2.05
CA PRO A 152 -15.24 -14.30 2.90
C PRO A 152 -14.00 -14.50 3.78
N GLU A 153 -14.19 -15.21 4.87
CA GLU A 153 -13.08 -15.69 5.69
C GLU A 153 -12.11 -16.58 4.89
N ARG A 154 -10.85 -16.63 5.31
CA ARG A 154 -9.81 -17.51 4.73
C ARG A 154 -9.68 -17.42 3.21
N SER A 155 -9.75 -16.21 2.66
CA SER A 155 -9.71 -15.96 1.22
C SER A 155 -8.32 -15.65 0.69
N PHE A 156 -7.48 -14.96 1.48
CA PHE A 156 -6.24 -14.38 1.01
C PHE A 156 -5.00 -15.01 1.63
N HIS A 157 -3.92 -15.10 0.85
CA HIS A 157 -2.60 -15.54 1.29
C HIS A 157 -1.75 -14.36 1.82
N LEU A 158 -2.11 -13.15 1.41
CA LEU A 158 -1.47 -11.92 1.84
C LEU A 158 -2.52 -10.81 1.96
N VAL A 159 -2.49 -10.07 3.06
CA VAL A 159 -3.21 -8.80 3.23
C VAL A 159 -2.18 -7.68 3.37
N VAL A 160 -2.26 -6.67 2.52
CA VAL A 160 -1.40 -5.48 2.55
C VAL A 160 -2.23 -4.29 2.98
N SER A 161 -1.82 -3.58 4.01
CA SER A 161 -2.42 -2.30 4.42
C SER A 161 -1.33 -1.24 4.55
N GLY A 162 -1.16 -0.49 3.45
CA GLY A 162 -0.22 0.61 3.38
C GLY A 162 -0.84 1.88 3.94
N TRP A 163 -0.53 2.22 5.19
CA TRP A 163 -0.94 3.47 5.88
C TRP A 163 -2.42 3.63 6.20
N ALA A 164 -3.30 2.69 5.84
CA ALA A 164 -4.73 2.83 6.07
C ALA A 164 -5.13 2.64 7.55
N ILE A 165 -4.52 1.67 8.25
CA ILE A 165 -4.89 1.33 9.64
C ILE A 165 -4.71 2.50 10.61
N ALA A 166 -3.81 3.44 10.32
CA ALA A 166 -3.60 4.63 11.13
C ALA A 166 -4.84 5.54 11.19
N TYR A 167 -5.74 5.46 10.21
CA TYR A 167 -6.97 6.26 10.13
C TYR A 167 -8.18 5.60 10.81
N SER A 168 -7.98 4.52 11.55
CA SER A 168 -9.00 3.87 12.36
C SER A 168 -8.91 4.31 13.80
N ASN A 169 -10.04 4.63 14.44
CA ASN A 169 -10.11 4.77 15.90
C ASN A 169 -10.39 3.42 16.60
N ARG A 170 -10.47 2.32 15.84
CA ARG A 170 -10.62 0.94 16.33
C ARG A 170 -9.70 -0.02 15.58
N PRO A 171 -8.36 0.15 15.65
CA PRO A 171 -7.41 -0.63 14.88
C PRO A 171 -7.46 -2.14 15.19
N GLU A 172 -7.89 -2.52 16.42
CA GLU A 172 -8.10 -3.92 16.80
C GLU A 172 -9.22 -4.56 15.97
N ARG A 173 -10.29 -3.81 15.69
CA ARG A 173 -11.39 -4.30 14.84
C ARG A 173 -10.92 -4.50 13.41
N VAL A 174 -10.12 -3.57 12.89
CA VAL A 174 -9.51 -3.69 11.55
C VAL A 174 -8.62 -4.92 11.48
N MET A 175 -7.77 -5.11 12.49
CA MET A 175 -6.89 -6.29 12.56
C MET A 175 -7.68 -7.60 12.63
N HIS A 176 -8.77 -7.64 13.40
CA HIS A 176 -9.66 -8.80 13.45
C HIS A 176 -10.21 -9.14 12.05
N GLU A 177 -10.64 -8.16 11.27
CA GLU A 177 -11.12 -8.37 9.90
C GLU A 177 -10.01 -8.83 8.96
N MET A 178 -8.80 -8.24 9.07
CA MET A 178 -7.64 -8.70 8.29
C MET A 178 -7.32 -10.17 8.58
N ILE A 179 -7.30 -10.57 9.84
CA ILE A 179 -7.06 -11.95 10.24
C ILE A 179 -8.18 -12.86 9.76
N ARG A 180 -9.44 -12.45 9.88
CA ARG A 180 -10.60 -13.23 9.41
C ARG A 180 -10.51 -13.60 7.94
N VAL A 181 -10.11 -12.64 7.09
CA VAL A 181 -10.01 -12.87 5.64
C VAL A 181 -8.73 -13.59 5.23
N CYS A 182 -7.74 -13.66 6.11
CA CYS A 182 -6.49 -14.39 5.88
C CYS A 182 -6.72 -15.90 5.95
N LYS A 183 -6.01 -16.66 5.10
CA LYS A 183 -5.84 -18.10 5.22
C LYS A 183 -4.93 -18.43 6.39
N ASN A 184 -4.96 -19.69 6.83
CA ASN A 184 -3.95 -20.18 7.78
C ASN A 184 -2.55 -20.02 7.16
N GLN A 185 -1.58 -19.63 7.97
CA GLN A 185 -0.21 -19.34 7.55
C GLN A 185 -0.09 -18.20 6.52
N ALA A 186 -1.12 -17.35 6.40
CA ALA A 186 -1.08 -16.17 5.56
C ALA A 186 -0.16 -15.10 6.13
N PHE A 187 0.09 -14.08 5.31
CA PHE A 187 0.93 -12.95 5.68
C PHE A 187 0.10 -11.67 5.78
N ILE A 188 0.49 -10.82 6.72
CA ILE A 188 -0.02 -9.46 6.87
C ILE A 188 1.17 -8.51 6.74
N ALA A 189 1.08 -7.57 5.81
CA ALA A 189 2.05 -6.51 5.59
C ALA A 189 1.41 -5.16 5.98
N LEU A 190 1.94 -4.51 7.00
CA LEU A 190 1.43 -3.25 7.55
C LEU A 190 2.48 -2.16 7.45
N GLY A 191 2.02 -0.95 7.10
CA GLY A 191 2.84 0.25 7.13
C GLY A 191 2.06 1.44 7.66
N VAL A 192 2.70 2.23 8.53
CA VAL A 192 2.20 3.50 9.07
C VAL A 192 3.33 4.52 9.08
N THR A 193 3.01 5.78 9.33
CA THR A 193 4.03 6.80 9.63
C THR A 193 3.98 7.14 11.11
N TYR A 194 5.10 7.01 11.78
CA TYR A 194 5.32 7.59 13.09
C TYR A 194 5.66 9.06 12.97
N GLU A 195 5.01 9.89 13.78
CA GLU A 195 5.33 11.29 13.95
C GLU A 195 5.68 11.53 15.42
N PRO A 196 6.90 11.99 15.73
CA PRO A 196 7.27 12.29 17.10
C PRO A 196 6.38 13.42 17.66
N PRO A 197 6.12 13.42 18.99
CA PRO A 197 5.37 14.51 19.62
C PRO A 197 6.00 15.87 19.30
N SER A 198 5.15 16.82 18.93
CA SER A 198 5.62 18.21 18.69
C SER A 198 6.10 18.82 19.99
N PRO A 199 7.21 19.56 19.99
CA PRO A 199 7.62 20.33 21.15
C PRO A 199 6.53 21.30 21.61
N PRO A 200 6.37 21.58 22.91
CA PRO A 200 5.40 22.55 23.41
C PRO A 200 5.57 23.90 22.70
N GLY A 201 4.48 24.44 22.13
CA GLY A 201 4.48 25.71 21.41
C GLY A 201 4.97 25.69 19.96
N ALA A 202 5.31 24.52 19.42
CA ALA A 202 5.58 24.39 18.00
C ALA A 202 4.28 24.60 17.20
N PRO A 203 4.34 25.31 16.06
CA PRO A 203 3.18 25.42 15.18
C PRO A 203 2.78 24.01 14.73
N THR A 204 1.49 23.69 14.88
CA THR A 204 0.91 22.46 14.33
C THR A 204 1.20 22.40 12.84
N ARG A 205 1.76 21.32 12.35
CA ARG A 205 2.00 21.13 10.91
C ARG A 205 0.65 21.05 10.21
N SER A 206 0.28 22.12 9.54
CA SER A 206 -1.03 22.42 8.97
C SER A 206 -1.59 21.41 7.95
N SER A 207 -0.83 20.43 7.52
CA SER A 207 -1.28 19.45 6.53
C SER A 207 -1.98 18.22 7.14
N ARG A 208 -2.06 18.10 8.48
CA ARG A 208 -2.65 16.94 9.19
C ARG A 208 -3.64 17.32 10.29
N GLU A 209 -4.02 18.59 10.41
CA GLU A 209 -4.89 19.09 11.48
C GLU A 209 -6.28 18.43 11.52
N ASP A 210 -6.71 17.83 10.41
CA ASP A 210 -8.05 17.26 10.31
C ASP A 210 -8.13 15.77 10.71
N ILE A 211 -6.98 15.06 10.83
CA ILE A 211 -6.98 13.63 11.15
C ILE A 211 -5.84 13.30 12.11
N VAL A 212 -6.18 13.16 13.37
CA VAL A 212 -5.26 12.60 14.39
C VAL A 212 -5.33 11.08 14.26
N GLY A 213 -4.47 10.51 13.42
CA GLY A 213 -4.35 9.07 13.28
C GLY A 213 -3.69 8.40 14.49
N ASN A 214 -3.81 7.07 14.60
CA ASN A 214 -3.02 6.30 15.56
C ASN A 214 -1.54 6.44 15.25
N ASN A 215 -0.78 6.77 16.28
CA ASN A 215 0.65 7.00 16.16
C ASN A 215 1.43 5.78 16.69
N PHE A 216 1.51 4.74 15.88
CA PHE A 216 2.30 3.55 16.20
C PHE A 216 3.80 3.91 16.11
N ALA A 217 4.49 3.87 17.23
CA ALA A 217 5.89 4.29 17.30
C ALA A 217 6.86 3.17 16.89
N ARG A 218 6.48 1.91 17.09
CA ARG A 218 7.34 0.75 16.91
C ARG A 218 6.64 -0.36 16.13
N ALA A 219 7.43 -1.18 15.48
CA ALA A 219 6.95 -2.40 14.83
C ALA A 219 6.27 -3.35 15.82
N ALA A 220 6.72 -3.35 17.08
CA ALA A 220 6.10 -4.11 18.15
C ALA A 220 4.63 -3.69 18.42
N ASP A 221 4.28 -2.41 18.25
CA ASP A 221 2.91 -1.93 18.41
C ASP A 221 1.99 -2.54 17.34
N LEU A 222 2.49 -2.63 16.10
CA LEU A 222 1.77 -3.27 15.00
C LEU A 222 1.67 -4.79 15.19
N ALA A 223 2.72 -5.42 15.70
CA ALA A 223 2.72 -6.85 16.02
C ALA A 223 1.75 -7.17 17.16
N ALA A 224 1.63 -6.29 18.16
CA ALA A 224 0.70 -6.44 19.27
C ALA A 224 -0.78 -6.46 18.82
N LEU A 225 -1.13 -5.74 17.73
CA LEU A 225 -2.48 -5.81 17.15
C LEU A 225 -2.82 -7.20 16.61
N ILE A 226 -1.84 -7.95 16.11
CA ILE A 226 -2.03 -9.33 15.63
C ILE A 226 -2.26 -10.27 16.81
N GLY A 227 -1.63 -9.98 17.94
CA GLY A 227 -1.81 -10.69 19.22
C GLY A 227 -1.48 -12.19 19.11
N ASP A 228 -2.33 -13.02 19.69
CA ASP A 228 -2.14 -14.48 19.74
C ASP A 228 -2.16 -15.16 18.36
N ASN A 229 -2.63 -14.47 17.33
CA ASN A 229 -2.60 -14.99 15.96
C ASN A 229 -1.22 -14.82 15.30
N LEU A 230 -0.30 -14.09 15.90
CA LEU A 230 1.05 -13.93 15.38
C LEU A 230 1.81 -15.25 15.48
N ASP A 231 2.33 -15.71 14.35
CA ASP A 231 3.29 -16.81 14.31
C ASP A 231 4.72 -16.25 14.31
N LYS A 232 5.03 -15.36 13.37
CA LYS A 232 6.38 -14.82 13.21
C LYS A 232 6.40 -13.46 12.51
N VAL A 233 7.21 -12.53 13.02
CA VAL A 233 7.60 -11.32 12.28
C VAL A 233 8.74 -11.70 11.33
N ILE A 234 8.54 -11.46 10.04
CA ILE A 234 9.50 -11.77 8.96
C ILE A 234 10.39 -10.57 8.68
N MET A 235 9.80 -9.38 8.63
CA MET A 235 10.49 -8.11 8.40
C MET A 235 9.88 -7.04 9.29
N GLN A 236 10.72 -6.16 9.80
CA GLN A 236 10.30 -4.95 10.50
C GLN A 236 11.19 -3.78 10.12
N HIS A 237 10.61 -2.58 10.18
CA HIS A 237 11.31 -1.32 9.99
C HIS A 237 10.74 -0.27 10.92
N GLU A 238 11.63 0.53 11.49
CA GLU A 238 11.32 1.64 12.40
C GLU A 238 12.17 2.85 12.04
N PRO A 239 11.77 4.08 12.41
CA PRO A 239 12.64 5.24 12.35
C PRO A 239 13.95 5.01 13.14
N TYR A 240 15.01 5.69 12.75
CA TYR A 240 16.32 5.56 13.38
C TYR A 240 16.29 5.89 14.87
N ASP A 241 15.48 6.85 15.26
CA ASP A 241 15.24 7.24 16.66
C ASP A 241 13.80 7.74 16.86
N GLU A 242 13.38 7.87 18.13
CA GLU A 242 12.04 8.31 18.52
C GLU A 242 11.76 9.80 18.25
N LYS A 243 12.77 10.59 17.85
CA LYS A 243 12.65 12.01 17.50
C LYS A 243 12.48 12.21 16.00
N SER A 244 12.70 11.17 15.21
CA SER A 244 12.61 11.20 13.76
C SER A 244 11.26 10.69 13.26
N SER A 245 10.59 11.49 12.44
CA SER A 245 9.42 11.02 11.69
C SER A 245 9.83 9.99 10.64
N GLY A 246 9.07 8.91 10.52
CA GLY A 246 9.38 7.93 9.49
C GLY A 246 8.40 6.75 9.45
N PRO A 247 8.59 5.84 8.48
CA PRO A 247 7.75 4.66 8.38
C PRO A 247 8.03 3.67 9.51
N VAL A 248 6.96 3.11 10.05
CA VAL A 248 6.96 1.90 10.88
C VAL A 248 6.26 0.81 10.08
N MET A 249 6.93 -0.31 9.86
CA MET A 249 6.42 -1.37 9.00
C MET A 249 6.70 -2.75 9.58
N ILE A 250 5.79 -3.69 9.32
CA ILE A 250 6.00 -5.12 9.55
C ILE A 250 5.50 -5.94 8.37
N ILE A 251 6.16 -7.08 8.14
CA ILE A 251 5.61 -8.22 7.41
C ILE A 251 5.62 -9.38 8.39
N ALA A 252 4.44 -9.90 8.70
CA ALA A 252 4.26 -10.96 9.69
C ALA A 252 3.50 -12.14 9.07
N ARG A 253 3.85 -13.37 9.48
CA ARG A 253 3.06 -14.56 9.23
C ARG A 253 2.13 -14.79 10.41
N ILE A 254 0.90 -15.15 10.13
CA ILE A 254 -0.08 -15.57 11.14
C ILE A 254 -0.16 -17.10 11.24
N LYS A 255 -0.76 -17.59 12.34
CA LYS A 255 -0.97 -19.02 12.60
C LYS A 255 -1.93 -19.69 11.62
#